data_44404e54773ac42edff1f9da261624e1
#
_entry.id   44404e54773ac42edff1f9da261624e1
#
_cell.length_a   1.000
_cell.length_b   1.000
_cell.length_c   1.000
_cell.angle_alpha   90.00
_cell.angle_beta   90.00
_cell.angle_gamma   90.00
#
_symmetry.space_group_name_H-M   'P 1'
#
loop_
_entity.id
_entity.type
_entity.pdbx_description
1 polymer ?
#
loop_
_entity_poly.entity_id
_entity_poly.type
_entity_poly.pdbx_seq_one_letter_code
_entity_poly.pdbx_strand_id
1 'polypeptide(L)'
;KNDLRIKFIDETFTAKEVVGLMSLCDAFVSLHRAEGIGLGLAQSMLLGKPVIATNYSGNTDFTLSDNSCLVDYKLIKVNEGEYPFSKNQFWADPNLDHASGYMQRLVENDLYRKAIAEAGQAYIKTHHNPETIGQKYRSRLIELGY
;
A
#
# COMPACT_ATOMS: atom_id res chain seq x y z
N LYS A 1 16.29 -8.30 -21.00
CA LYS A 1 15.33 -9.11 -21.79
C LYS A 1 13.97 -8.43 -21.63
N ASN A 2 13.36 -8.02 -22.74
CA ASN A 2 12.00 -7.47 -22.71
C ASN A 2 11.04 -8.63 -22.50
N ASP A 3 10.43 -8.72 -21.31
CA ASP A 3 9.35 -9.63 -21.05
C ASP A 3 8.04 -8.98 -21.53
N LEU A 4 7.39 -9.58 -22.53
CA LEU A 4 6.17 -9.02 -23.13
C LEU A 4 4.95 -9.00 -22.18
N ARG A 5 5.05 -9.69 -21.04
CA ARG A 5 4.04 -9.65 -19.98
C ARG A 5 4.16 -8.39 -19.12
N ILE A 6 5.31 -7.72 -19.16
CA ILE A 6 5.56 -6.49 -18.41
C ILE A 6 5.32 -5.31 -19.35
N LYS A 7 4.42 -4.43 -18.95
CA LYS A 7 4.12 -3.19 -19.68
C LYS A 7 4.54 -2.00 -18.83
N PHE A 8 5.34 -1.11 -19.42
CA PHE A 8 5.65 0.18 -18.83
C PHE A 8 4.67 1.21 -19.38
N ILE A 9 4.09 1.97 -18.48
CA ILE A 9 3.22 3.10 -18.80
C ILE A 9 3.93 4.34 -18.29
N ASP A 10 4.43 5.15 -19.21
CA ASP A 10 5.17 6.40 -18.93
C ASP A 10 4.36 7.59 -19.47
N GLU A 11 3.19 7.77 -18.84
CA GLU A 11 2.24 8.81 -19.21
C GLU A 11 1.69 9.49 -17.93
N THR A 12 1.30 10.75 -18.07
CA THR A 12 0.64 11.49 -16.98
C THR A 12 -0.86 11.26 -17.06
N PHE A 13 -1.42 10.66 -16.03
CA PHE A 13 -2.85 10.40 -15.91
C PHE A 13 -3.55 11.42 -15.03
N THR A 14 -4.81 11.71 -15.35
CA THR A 14 -5.74 12.37 -14.45
C THR A 14 -6.07 11.44 -13.27
N ALA A 15 -6.56 12.00 -12.16
CA ALA A 15 -6.99 11.20 -11.00
C ALA A 15 -8.05 10.15 -11.38
N LYS A 16 -8.96 10.47 -12.31
CA LYS A 16 -9.99 9.54 -12.80
C LYS A 16 -9.38 8.36 -13.57
N GLU A 17 -8.39 8.61 -14.40
CA GLU A 17 -7.70 7.57 -15.17
C GLU A 17 -6.87 6.66 -14.27
N VAL A 18 -6.20 7.22 -13.23
CA VAL A 18 -5.48 6.42 -12.23
C VAL A 18 -6.45 5.48 -11.50
N VAL A 19 -7.59 5.97 -11.03
CA VAL A 19 -8.62 5.15 -10.38
C VAL A 19 -9.18 4.11 -11.37
N GLY A 20 -9.39 4.48 -12.64
CA GLY A 20 -9.81 3.56 -13.70
C GLY A 20 -8.80 2.43 -13.90
N LEU A 21 -7.51 2.74 -14.00
CA LEU A 21 -6.44 1.75 -14.13
C LEU A 21 -6.39 0.81 -12.92
N MET A 22 -6.44 1.35 -11.70
CA MET A 22 -6.49 0.55 -10.47
C MET A 22 -7.71 -0.40 -10.46
N SER A 23 -8.86 0.06 -10.96
CA SER A 23 -10.09 -0.74 -11.01
C SER A 23 -9.99 -1.94 -11.96
N LEU A 24 -9.15 -1.87 -12.98
CA LEU A 24 -8.93 -2.94 -13.96
C LEU A 24 -7.93 -4.01 -13.46
N CYS A 25 -7.12 -3.69 -12.45
CA CYS A 25 -6.12 -4.61 -11.91
C CYS A 25 -6.76 -5.64 -10.97
N ASP A 26 -6.15 -6.82 -10.86
CA ASP A 26 -6.54 -7.88 -9.93
C ASP A 26 -5.90 -7.70 -8.54
N ALA A 27 -4.77 -7.02 -8.47
CA ALA A 27 -4.05 -6.70 -7.24
C ALA A 27 -3.21 -5.43 -7.43
N PHE A 28 -2.89 -4.76 -6.33
CA PHE A 28 -1.96 -3.64 -6.29
C PHE A 28 -0.70 -4.04 -5.51
N VAL A 29 0.46 -3.74 -6.06
CA VAL A 29 1.75 -4.10 -5.46
C VAL A 29 2.58 -2.84 -5.24
N SER A 30 3.05 -2.63 -4.02
CA SER A 30 3.98 -1.58 -3.66
C SER A 30 5.11 -2.13 -2.79
N LEU A 31 6.25 -2.38 -3.40
CA LEU A 31 7.47 -2.79 -2.69
C LEU A 31 8.31 -1.54 -2.35
N HIS A 32 7.67 -0.57 -1.72
CA HIS A 32 8.28 0.69 -1.34
C HIS A 32 9.36 0.49 -0.27
N ARG A 33 10.34 1.35 -0.28
CA ARG A 33 11.40 1.43 0.74
C ARG A 33 11.05 2.38 1.88
N ALA A 34 10.21 3.36 1.60
CA ALA A 34 9.59 4.27 2.56
C ALA A 34 8.30 4.81 1.94
N GLU A 35 7.31 5.10 2.76
CA GLU A 35 6.00 5.61 2.35
C GLU A 35 5.48 6.59 3.40
N GLY A 36 4.96 7.73 2.98
CA GLY A 36 4.40 8.70 3.91
C GLY A 36 3.07 8.23 4.48
N ILE A 37 2.12 7.91 3.61
CA ILE A 37 0.77 7.45 3.98
C ILE A 37 0.41 6.18 3.24
N GLY A 38 0.75 6.07 1.95
CA GLY A 38 0.35 4.95 1.11
C GLY A 38 -1.00 5.17 0.43
N LEU A 39 -1.22 6.35 -0.13
CA LEU A 39 -2.50 6.68 -0.79
C LEU A 39 -2.90 5.68 -1.87
N GLY A 40 -1.96 5.21 -2.70
CA GLY A 40 -2.24 4.20 -3.72
C GLY A 40 -2.70 2.86 -3.12
N LEU A 41 -2.14 2.47 -1.98
CA LEU A 41 -2.57 1.29 -1.23
C LEU A 41 -3.99 1.47 -0.69
N ALA A 42 -4.27 2.58 0.00
CA ALA A 42 -5.58 2.87 0.56
C ALA A 42 -6.67 2.96 -0.51
N GLN A 43 -6.37 3.61 -1.65
CA GLN A 43 -7.29 3.69 -2.79
C GLN A 43 -7.58 2.32 -3.40
N SER A 44 -6.55 1.47 -3.55
CA SER A 44 -6.72 0.11 -4.07
C SER A 44 -7.56 -0.75 -3.12
N MET A 45 -7.32 -0.68 -1.81
CA MET A 45 -8.16 -1.34 -0.80
C MET A 45 -9.60 -0.84 -0.86
N LEU A 46 -9.83 0.47 -0.98
CA LEU A 46 -11.18 1.04 -1.12
C LEU A 46 -11.91 0.52 -2.36
N LEU A 47 -11.19 0.27 -3.46
CA LEU A 47 -11.70 -0.34 -4.69
C LEU A 47 -11.90 -1.87 -4.56
N GLY A 48 -11.66 -2.46 -3.41
CA GLY A 48 -11.77 -3.90 -3.19
C GLY A 48 -10.68 -4.70 -3.90
N LYS A 49 -9.49 -4.12 -4.06
CA LYS A 49 -8.32 -4.81 -4.59
C LYS A 49 -7.43 -5.28 -3.45
N PRO A 50 -6.96 -6.54 -3.47
CA PRO A 50 -5.96 -6.98 -2.53
C PRO A 50 -4.66 -6.21 -2.76
N VAL A 51 -3.96 -5.87 -1.69
CA VAL A 51 -2.69 -5.16 -1.76
C VAL A 51 -1.54 -6.01 -1.24
N ILE A 52 -0.41 -5.95 -1.93
CA ILE A 52 0.87 -6.50 -1.49
C ILE A 52 1.77 -5.30 -1.19
N ALA A 53 2.22 -5.14 0.03
CA ALA A 53 2.94 -3.96 0.47
C ALA A 53 4.10 -4.31 1.40
N THR A 54 5.19 -3.55 1.33
CA THR A 54 6.25 -3.64 2.34
C THR A 54 5.65 -3.33 3.72
N ASN A 55 5.91 -4.18 4.72
CA ASN A 55 5.43 -3.99 6.09
C ASN A 55 6.25 -2.92 6.83
N TYR A 56 6.31 -1.71 6.25
CA TYR A 56 7.17 -0.64 6.75
C TYR A 56 6.60 0.73 6.43
N SER A 57 6.72 1.65 7.39
CA SER A 57 6.41 3.08 7.24
C SER A 57 4.91 3.39 7.33
N GLY A 58 4.41 4.48 6.73
CA GLY A 58 3.08 5.02 7.00
C GLY A 58 1.90 4.15 6.60
N ASN A 59 2.07 3.19 5.71
CA ASN A 59 0.99 2.26 5.35
C ASN A 59 0.64 1.30 6.48
N THR A 60 1.54 1.04 7.43
CA THR A 60 1.30 0.10 8.54
C THR A 60 0.18 0.55 9.49
N ASP A 61 -0.27 1.79 9.38
CA ASP A 61 -1.43 2.30 10.11
C ASP A 61 -2.75 1.65 9.64
N PHE A 62 -2.80 1.09 8.42
CA PHE A 62 -4.02 0.51 7.86
C PHE A 62 -3.80 -0.80 7.10
N THR A 63 -2.58 -1.14 6.70
CA THR A 63 -2.27 -2.46 6.14
C THR A 63 -1.91 -3.41 7.27
N LEU A 64 -2.79 -4.38 7.54
CA LEU A 64 -2.66 -5.34 8.63
C LEU A 64 -2.55 -6.76 8.07
N SER A 65 -2.13 -7.72 8.89
CA SER A 65 -1.90 -9.10 8.47
C SER A 65 -3.16 -9.86 8.02
N ASP A 66 -4.33 -9.38 8.42
CA ASP A 66 -5.64 -9.95 8.08
C ASP A 66 -6.33 -9.26 6.90
N ASN A 67 -5.82 -8.10 6.46
CA ASN A 67 -6.42 -7.30 5.40
C ASN A 67 -5.48 -6.96 4.24
N SER A 68 -4.22 -7.42 4.29
CA SER A 68 -3.17 -7.11 3.32
C SER A 68 -2.13 -8.23 3.26
N CYS A 69 -1.40 -8.31 2.16
CA CYS A 69 -0.24 -9.17 2.00
C CYS A 69 1.03 -8.39 2.40
N LEU A 70 1.46 -8.54 3.64
CA LEU A 70 2.58 -7.79 4.21
C LEU A 70 3.91 -8.46 3.88
N VAL A 71 4.75 -7.77 3.12
CA VAL A 71 6.07 -8.25 2.69
C VAL A 71 7.11 -7.91 3.76
N ASP A 72 7.85 -8.91 4.20
CA ASP A 72 8.98 -8.73 5.11
C ASP A 72 10.09 -7.90 4.47
N TYR A 73 10.89 -7.27 5.30
CA TYR A 73 11.97 -6.39 4.85
C TYR A 73 13.17 -6.45 5.78
N LYS A 74 14.30 -5.90 5.32
CA LYS A 74 15.46 -5.58 6.14
C LYS A 74 15.69 -4.08 6.09
N LEU A 75 16.11 -3.48 7.21
CA LEU A 75 16.57 -2.09 7.17
C LEU A 75 17.98 -2.05 6.60
N ILE A 76 18.15 -1.24 5.57
CA ILE A 76 19.46 -0.95 4.98
C ILE A 76 19.74 0.54 5.06
N LYS A 77 21.02 0.89 5.14
CA LYS A 77 21.45 2.28 5.19
C LYS A 77 21.24 2.94 3.83
N VAL A 78 20.72 4.17 3.85
CA VAL A 78 20.64 5.00 2.64
C VAL A 78 22.02 5.52 2.31
N ASN A 79 22.52 5.25 1.10
CA ASN A 79 23.82 5.73 0.66
C ASN A 79 23.74 7.21 0.27
N GLU A 80 24.92 7.86 0.24
CA GLU A 80 25.01 9.23 -0.22
C GLU A 80 24.58 9.34 -1.68
N GLY A 81 23.70 10.30 -1.97
CA GLY A 81 23.15 10.52 -3.32
C GLY A 81 21.91 9.69 -3.67
N GLU A 82 21.53 8.67 -2.89
CA GLU A 82 20.29 7.90 -3.13
C GLU A 82 19.04 8.67 -2.71
N TYR A 83 19.16 9.54 -1.71
CA TYR A 83 18.05 10.37 -1.23
C TYR A 83 18.58 11.68 -0.60
N PRO A 84 17.84 12.81 -0.70
CA PRO A 84 18.20 14.05 -0.01
C PRO A 84 18.33 13.83 1.51
N PHE A 85 19.35 14.44 2.12
CA PHE A 85 19.62 14.32 3.57
C PHE A 85 19.79 12.88 4.07
N SER A 86 20.42 12.02 3.25
CA SER A 86 20.58 10.57 3.51
C SER A 86 21.46 10.21 4.72
N LYS A 87 22.19 11.16 5.30
CA LYS A 87 23.13 10.89 6.41
C LYS A 87 22.41 10.27 7.61
N ASN A 88 22.85 9.07 8.00
CA ASN A 88 22.28 8.27 9.09
C ASN A 88 20.80 7.86 8.90
N GLN A 89 20.29 7.89 7.67
CA GLN A 89 18.97 7.40 7.37
C GLN A 89 18.99 5.92 6.98
N PHE A 90 17.85 5.26 7.20
CA PHE A 90 17.58 3.88 6.81
C PHE A 90 16.26 3.79 6.11
N TRP A 91 16.14 2.84 5.20
CA TRP A 91 14.89 2.48 4.55
C TRP A 91 14.72 0.97 4.46
N ALA A 92 13.54 0.50 4.13
CA ALA A 92 13.28 -0.92 3.95
C ALA A 92 13.88 -1.43 2.64
N ASP A 93 14.39 -2.66 2.68
CA ASP A 93 14.70 -3.46 1.50
C ASP A 93 13.76 -4.67 1.52
N PRO A 94 12.68 -4.65 0.70
CA PRO A 94 11.63 -5.65 0.76
C PRO A 94 12.13 -7.02 0.27
N ASN A 95 11.62 -8.08 0.89
CA ASN A 95 11.92 -9.46 0.50
C ASN A 95 11.15 -9.84 -0.76
N LEU A 96 11.85 -9.91 -1.90
CA LEU A 96 11.25 -10.18 -3.21
C LEU A 96 10.67 -11.60 -3.32
N ASP A 97 11.27 -12.59 -2.65
CA ASP A 97 10.74 -13.95 -2.65
C ASP A 97 9.43 -14.03 -1.88
N HIS A 98 9.33 -13.34 -0.75
CA HIS A 98 8.08 -13.22 -0.01
C HIS A 98 6.99 -12.52 -0.83
N ALA A 99 7.32 -11.41 -1.50
CA ALA A 99 6.40 -10.72 -2.40
C ALA A 99 5.92 -11.61 -3.55
N SER A 100 6.84 -12.34 -4.19
CA SER A 100 6.53 -13.30 -5.26
C SER A 100 5.59 -14.41 -4.77
N GLY A 101 5.82 -14.93 -3.56
CA GLY A 101 4.93 -15.93 -2.94
C GLY A 101 3.51 -15.39 -2.74
N TYR A 102 3.33 -14.14 -2.31
CA TYR A 102 2.01 -13.53 -2.24
C TYR A 102 1.37 -13.34 -3.61
N MET A 103 2.13 -12.90 -4.63
CA MET A 103 1.60 -12.78 -6.00
C MET A 103 1.07 -14.11 -6.51
N GLN A 104 1.84 -15.21 -6.35
CA GLN A 104 1.42 -16.55 -6.72
C GLN A 104 0.17 -16.97 -5.96
N ARG A 105 0.14 -16.78 -4.64
CA ARG A 105 -1.01 -17.14 -3.80
C ARG A 105 -2.29 -16.41 -4.20
N LEU A 106 -2.21 -15.12 -4.55
CA LEU A 106 -3.36 -14.36 -5.02
C LEU A 106 -3.90 -14.86 -6.37
N VAL A 107 -3.02 -15.39 -7.24
CA VAL A 107 -3.41 -15.99 -8.53
C VAL A 107 -4.03 -17.37 -8.32
N GLU A 108 -3.42 -18.21 -7.49
CA GLU A 108 -3.77 -19.62 -7.35
C GLU A 108 -4.93 -19.85 -6.37
N ASN A 109 -5.23 -18.90 -5.48
CA ASN A 109 -6.24 -19.07 -4.44
C ASN A 109 -7.27 -17.93 -4.45
N ASP A 110 -8.35 -18.14 -5.18
CA ASP A 110 -9.47 -17.20 -5.32
C ASP A 110 -10.14 -16.86 -3.98
N LEU A 111 -10.28 -17.82 -3.09
CA LEU A 111 -10.89 -17.60 -1.77
C LEU A 111 -10.03 -16.67 -0.92
N TYR A 112 -8.72 -16.93 -0.90
CA TYR A 112 -7.76 -16.07 -0.20
C TYR A 112 -7.76 -14.65 -0.78
N ARG A 113 -7.70 -14.53 -2.12
CA ARG A 113 -7.73 -13.24 -2.81
C ARG A 113 -8.96 -12.43 -2.46
N LYS A 114 -10.14 -13.03 -2.50
CA LYS A 114 -11.41 -12.38 -2.14
C LYS A 114 -11.43 -11.99 -0.67
N ALA A 115 -11.04 -12.87 0.24
CA ALA A 115 -11.05 -12.60 1.67
C ALA A 115 -10.17 -11.39 2.04
N ILE A 116 -8.94 -11.32 1.52
CA ILE A 116 -8.03 -10.19 1.74
C ILE A 116 -8.59 -8.89 1.14
N ALA A 117 -9.15 -8.95 -0.07
CA ALA A 117 -9.73 -7.79 -0.73
C ALA A 117 -10.94 -7.22 0.04
N GLU A 118 -11.84 -8.09 0.47
CA GLU A 118 -13.04 -7.72 1.25
C GLU A 118 -12.66 -7.16 2.62
N ALA A 119 -11.73 -7.80 3.33
CA ALA A 119 -11.25 -7.32 4.62
C ALA A 119 -10.58 -5.95 4.49
N GLY A 120 -9.73 -5.76 3.48
CA GLY A 120 -9.08 -4.47 3.19
C GLY A 120 -10.08 -3.37 2.88
N GLN A 121 -11.07 -3.67 2.02
CA GLN A 121 -12.11 -2.70 1.67
C GLN A 121 -12.96 -2.33 2.90
N ALA A 122 -13.38 -3.30 3.68
CA ALA A 122 -14.16 -3.07 4.90
C ALA A 122 -13.40 -2.21 5.90
N TYR A 123 -12.11 -2.49 6.09
CA TYR A 123 -11.26 -1.73 7.00
C TYR A 123 -11.17 -0.25 6.60
N ILE A 124 -10.85 0.04 5.34
CA ILE A 124 -10.76 1.43 4.86
C ILE A 124 -12.11 2.15 4.98
N LYS A 125 -13.20 1.51 4.57
CA LYS A 125 -14.55 2.10 4.67
C LYS A 125 -14.96 2.41 6.10
N THR A 126 -14.52 1.62 7.06
CA THR A 126 -14.90 1.78 8.48
C THR A 126 -14.00 2.78 9.20
N HIS A 127 -12.67 2.73 8.98
CA HIS A 127 -11.71 3.46 9.80
C HIS A 127 -11.14 4.72 9.16
N HIS A 128 -11.26 4.83 7.82
CA HIS A 128 -10.69 5.94 7.05
C HIS A 128 -11.74 6.69 6.21
N ASN A 129 -13.02 6.62 6.59
CA ASN A 129 -14.06 7.45 5.99
C ASN A 129 -14.04 8.87 6.56
N PRO A 130 -14.66 9.85 5.86
CA PRO A 130 -14.67 11.25 6.29
C PRO A 130 -15.26 11.49 7.68
N GLU A 131 -16.33 10.75 8.05
CA GLU A 131 -16.95 10.89 9.36
C GLU A 131 -16.01 10.45 10.49
N THR A 132 -15.40 9.26 10.36
CA THR A 132 -14.48 8.72 11.37
C THR A 132 -13.26 9.60 11.53
N ILE A 133 -12.68 10.05 10.41
CA ILE A 133 -11.52 10.95 10.43
C ILE A 133 -11.91 12.32 10.99
N GLY A 134 -13.06 12.87 10.59
CA GLY A 134 -13.57 14.13 11.12
C GLY A 134 -13.80 14.11 12.63
N GLN A 135 -14.31 12.99 13.16
CA GLN A 135 -14.46 12.80 14.62
C GLN A 135 -13.11 12.77 15.34
N LYS A 136 -12.10 12.08 14.79
CA LYS A 136 -10.73 12.04 15.35
C LYS A 136 -10.14 13.46 15.41
N TYR A 137 -10.26 14.24 14.32
CA TYR A 137 -9.81 15.63 14.31
C TYR A 137 -10.53 16.48 15.35
N ARG A 138 -11.86 16.39 15.43
CA ARG A 138 -12.66 17.13 16.42
C ARG A 138 -12.23 16.80 17.83
N SER A 139 -12.11 15.50 18.18
CA SER A 139 -11.67 15.07 19.50
C SER A 139 -10.30 15.64 19.84
N ARG A 140 -9.38 15.62 18.89
CA ARG A 140 -8.03 16.15 19.10
C ARG A 140 -8.01 17.67 19.30
N LEU A 141 -8.82 18.40 18.57
CA LEU A 141 -8.95 19.85 18.77
C LEU A 141 -9.50 20.18 20.16
N ILE A 142 -10.54 19.46 20.61
CA ILE A 142 -11.09 19.63 21.96
C ILE A 142 -10.04 19.36 23.03
N GLU A 143 -9.24 18.28 22.91
CA GLU A 143 -8.14 17.97 23.84
C GLU A 143 -7.08 19.10 23.89
N LEU A 144 -6.89 19.81 22.79
CA LEU A 144 -5.97 20.95 22.68
C LEU A 144 -6.59 22.27 23.15
N GLY A 145 -7.87 22.28 23.55
CA GLY A 145 -8.56 23.47 24.06
C GLY A 145 -9.20 24.36 23.00
N TYR A 146 -9.50 23.81 21.82
CA TYR A 146 -10.20 24.49 20.71
C TYR A 146 -11.66 24.08 20.60
#